data_934d6a9e2eea8d902c70be5bcb1295ee
#
_entry.id   934d6a9e2eea8d902c70be5bcb1295ee
#
_cell.length_a   1.000
_cell.length_b   1.000
_cell.length_c   1.000
_cell.angle_alpha   90.00
_cell.angle_beta   90.00
_cell.angle_gamma   90.00
#
_symmetry.space_group_name_H-M   'P 1'
#
loop_
_entity.id
_entity.type
_entity.pdbx_description
1 polymer ?
#
loop_
_entity_poly.entity_id
_entity_poly.type
_entity_poly.pdbx_seq_one_letter_code
_entity_poly.pdbx_strand_id
1 'polypeptide(L)'
;MSDPEKGNPKLIGQPVQTWYWYDQYLNNPYWVANMYNDYLKRDRLLANITLDAKIWQNIKYQTRFNVDYVTQNNLNEEYAGMNRVGFDYVGGKYYNGDSRSSDIYNDHMLTWNDRFNDKIDVNVAVGTSFSRHYDRNTSITTAIDTCGVPNAFVPQNNKHSRPNNPNGSATSASDSWNNKDWSTALFATASVGLFDKVYLDGSYRLEWAQSFQQFTQGSGYKSFDYYSAGVNVLIDKFLPRRDWLNQLKWRGSWSVVGNPIPNTLFARQSYDFSNGTISTRPPLFDDPQPETTTSFETGLDVWMFENKFNFDLTYYNSTLRNQFLYVTTANGESKPVNTGKIRNYGLEFQASYRWNINKDWRWQTGFNIAWNDNRILETYKTESGAPYEVQMGPNAFKIKYVEGGRYGDIYVNSFARDENGHIKINDAGNYENAVPVMASGKYETKVGNMTSPVTLGWNNTFTWKNFTLYFLIDGRIGGKVMSLTEADLDLYGL
;
A
#
# COMPACT_ATOMS: atom_id res chain seq x y z
N MET A 1 39.17 1.79 22.98
CA MET A 1 38.04 0.88 23.11
C MET A 1 37.74 0.77 24.60
N SER A 2 36.59 1.22 25.04
CA SER A 2 36.11 0.91 26.39
C SER A 2 35.72 -0.57 26.34
N ASP A 3 36.48 -1.39 27.06
CA ASP A 3 36.21 -2.81 27.25
C ASP A 3 34.80 -2.92 27.87
N PRO A 4 33.79 -3.47 27.16
CA PRO A 4 32.44 -3.59 27.72
C PRO A 4 32.42 -4.45 28.98
N GLU A 5 33.43 -5.28 29.21
CA GLU A 5 33.56 -6.09 30.40
C GLU A 5 33.98 -5.26 31.63
N LYS A 6 34.68 -4.14 31.44
CA LYS A 6 35.12 -3.30 32.57
C LYS A 6 33.98 -2.56 33.28
N GLY A 7 32.85 -2.37 32.58
CA GLY A 7 31.71 -1.65 33.14
C GLY A 7 30.60 -2.54 33.71
N ASN A 8 30.57 -3.81 33.36
CA ASN A 8 29.50 -4.71 33.79
C ASN A 8 29.99 -6.14 34.10
N PRO A 9 30.24 -6.46 35.38
CA PRO A 9 30.74 -7.78 35.79
C PRO A 9 29.80 -8.94 35.41
N LYS A 10 28.56 -8.69 35.05
CA LYS A 10 27.60 -9.72 34.59
C LYS A 10 27.83 -10.18 33.15
N LEU A 11 28.63 -9.46 32.39
CA LEU A 11 29.00 -9.87 31.04
C LEU A 11 30.25 -10.74 30.98
N ILE A 12 30.92 -10.97 32.15
CA ILE A 12 32.09 -11.84 32.20
C ILE A 12 31.67 -13.25 31.74
N GLY A 13 32.37 -13.77 30.74
CA GLY A 13 32.08 -15.07 30.17
C GLY A 13 30.96 -15.10 29.11
N GLN A 14 30.36 -13.95 28.80
CA GLN A 14 29.43 -13.85 27.68
C GLN A 14 30.18 -13.52 26.37
N PRO A 15 29.66 -13.95 25.22
CA PRO A 15 30.22 -13.53 23.91
C PRO A 15 30.21 -12.02 23.81
N VAL A 16 31.30 -11.44 23.31
CA VAL A 16 31.45 -10.00 23.07
C VAL A 16 31.84 -9.79 21.64
N GLN A 17 31.13 -8.90 20.92
CA GLN A 17 31.50 -8.60 19.56
C GLN A 17 32.80 -7.81 19.50
N THR A 18 33.68 -8.17 18.57
CA THR A 18 34.84 -7.39 18.19
C THR A 18 34.57 -6.74 16.84
N TRP A 19 34.76 -5.42 16.81
CA TRP A 19 34.56 -4.62 15.61
C TRP A 19 35.63 -3.53 15.55
N TYR A 20 36.39 -3.46 14.49
CA TYR A 20 37.50 -2.50 14.38
C TYR A 20 37.04 -1.10 13.95
N TRP A 21 35.79 -0.99 13.44
CA TRP A 21 35.19 0.29 13.11
C TRP A 21 34.63 0.93 14.38
N TYR A 22 35.10 2.11 14.71
CA TYR A 22 34.62 2.83 15.90
C TYR A 22 33.35 3.61 15.59
N ASP A 23 32.26 2.90 15.31
CA ASP A 23 30.93 3.48 15.27
C ASP A 23 30.07 2.83 16.36
N GLN A 24 29.65 3.68 17.29
CA GLN A 24 28.79 3.28 18.41
C GLN A 24 27.38 2.84 17.98
N TYR A 25 27.01 3.03 16.71
CA TYR A 25 25.69 2.70 16.16
C TYR A 25 25.71 1.46 15.27
N LEU A 26 26.87 0.96 14.89
CA LEU A 26 26.98 -0.20 14.00
C LEU A 26 27.43 -1.45 14.77
N ASN A 27 26.73 -2.54 14.54
CA ASN A 27 27.13 -3.84 15.03
C ASN A 27 27.89 -4.62 13.95
N ASN A 28 28.81 -5.49 14.38
CA ASN A 28 29.45 -6.43 13.49
C ASN A 28 28.39 -7.28 12.76
N PRO A 29 28.35 -7.32 11.41
CA PRO A 29 27.38 -8.11 10.66
C PRO A 29 27.35 -9.60 11.03
N TYR A 30 28.51 -10.18 11.32
CA TYR A 30 28.62 -11.57 11.79
C TYR A 30 28.01 -11.76 13.19
N TRP A 31 28.14 -10.73 14.04
CA TRP A 31 27.46 -10.73 15.34
C TRP A 31 25.94 -10.73 15.15
N VAL A 32 25.43 -9.82 14.34
CA VAL A 32 23.99 -9.75 14.04
C VAL A 32 23.48 -11.07 13.48
N ALA A 33 24.21 -11.66 12.52
CA ALA A 33 23.80 -12.92 11.89
C ALA A 33 23.75 -14.12 12.86
N ASN A 34 24.51 -14.09 13.96
CA ASN A 34 24.61 -15.22 14.88
C ASN A 34 24.01 -14.98 16.26
N MET A 35 23.89 -13.71 16.67
CA MET A 35 23.46 -13.30 18.02
C MET A 35 22.17 -12.48 18.01
N TYR A 36 21.46 -12.51 16.89
CA TYR A 36 20.14 -11.93 16.72
C TYR A 36 19.23 -12.99 16.11
N ASN A 37 18.34 -13.54 16.93
CA ASN A 37 17.35 -14.50 16.49
C ASN A 37 16.06 -13.74 16.14
N ASP A 38 15.64 -13.84 14.89
CA ASP A 38 14.35 -13.34 14.43
C ASP A 38 13.56 -14.52 13.86
N TYR A 39 12.51 -14.90 14.56
CA TYR A 39 11.70 -16.04 14.22
C TYR A 39 10.25 -15.61 13.98
N LEU A 40 9.75 -15.87 12.79
CA LEU A 40 8.38 -15.61 12.40
C LEU A 40 7.68 -16.94 12.08
N LYS A 41 6.66 -17.28 12.87
CA LYS A 41 5.75 -18.37 12.56
C LYS A 41 4.39 -17.81 12.14
N ARG A 42 3.90 -18.26 11.01
CA ARG A 42 2.59 -17.86 10.48
C ARG A 42 1.80 -19.09 10.04
N ASP A 43 0.59 -19.21 10.58
CA ASP A 43 -0.38 -20.20 10.18
C ASP A 43 -1.57 -19.49 9.56
N ARG A 44 -2.07 -19.97 8.41
CA ARG A 44 -3.21 -19.38 7.71
C ARG A 44 -4.20 -20.45 7.28
N LEU A 45 -5.47 -20.22 7.58
CA LEU A 45 -6.59 -21.00 7.09
C LEU A 45 -7.43 -20.13 6.15
N LEU A 46 -7.51 -20.54 4.90
CA LEU A 46 -8.38 -19.91 3.91
C LEU A 46 -9.46 -20.93 3.51
N ALA A 47 -10.72 -20.58 3.75
CA ALA A 47 -11.86 -21.41 3.37
C ALA A 47 -12.85 -20.60 2.54
N ASN A 48 -13.35 -21.22 1.47
CA ASN A 48 -14.40 -20.67 0.60
C ASN A 48 -15.44 -21.74 0.36
N ILE A 49 -16.71 -21.39 0.61
CA ILE A 49 -17.87 -22.24 0.33
C ILE A 49 -18.79 -21.44 -0.57
N THR A 50 -19.11 -22.00 -1.73
CA THR A 50 -20.09 -21.44 -2.66
C THR A 50 -21.21 -22.43 -2.85
N LEU A 51 -22.45 -21.97 -2.68
CA LEU A 51 -23.65 -22.73 -2.98
C LEU A 51 -24.38 -22.04 -4.14
N ASP A 52 -24.56 -22.76 -5.23
CA ASP A 52 -25.32 -22.33 -6.38
C ASP A 52 -26.60 -23.19 -6.48
N ALA A 53 -27.75 -22.56 -6.53
CA ALA A 53 -29.04 -23.21 -6.67
C ALA A 53 -29.84 -22.61 -7.82
N LYS A 54 -30.31 -23.44 -8.73
CA LYS A 54 -31.28 -23.04 -9.75
C LYS A 54 -32.66 -23.14 -9.15
N ILE A 55 -33.26 -21.99 -8.77
CA ILE A 55 -34.59 -21.94 -8.13
C ILE A 55 -35.70 -22.09 -9.16
N TRP A 56 -35.52 -21.48 -10.33
CA TRP A 56 -36.45 -21.50 -11.45
C TRP A 56 -35.67 -21.54 -12.76
N GLN A 57 -36.39 -21.67 -13.90
CA GLN A 57 -35.75 -21.76 -15.22
C GLN A 57 -34.76 -20.64 -15.45
N ASN A 58 -35.13 -19.42 -15.08
CA ASN A 58 -34.39 -18.20 -15.34
C ASN A 58 -33.84 -17.55 -14.05
N ILE A 59 -34.03 -18.19 -12.88
CA ILE A 59 -33.64 -17.64 -11.60
C ILE A 59 -32.60 -18.53 -10.91
N LYS A 60 -31.46 -17.96 -10.58
CA LYS A 60 -30.40 -18.61 -9.82
C LYS A 60 -30.21 -17.88 -8.51
N TYR A 61 -30.01 -18.63 -7.45
CA TYR A 61 -29.53 -18.14 -6.18
C TYR A 61 -28.09 -18.59 -5.96
N GLN A 62 -27.26 -17.68 -5.52
CA GLN A 62 -25.89 -17.96 -5.12
C GLN A 62 -25.65 -17.40 -3.72
N THR A 63 -24.97 -18.15 -2.88
CA THR A 63 -24.39 -17.63 -1.64
C THR A 63 -22.94 -18.06 -1.55
N ARG A 64 -22.08 -17.14 -1.10
CA ARG A 64 -20.66 -17.37 -0.86
C ARG A 64 -20.33 -17.06 0.58
N PHE A 65 -19.54 -17.92 1.19
CA PHE A 65 -19.01 -17.73 2.52
C PHE A 65 -17.50 -17.92 2.47
N ASN A 66 -16.76 -16.89 2.87
CA ASN A 66 -15.31 -16.88 2.88
C ASN A 66 -14.81 -16.59 4.29
N VAL A 67 -13.80 -17.34 4.70
CA VAL A 67 -13.06 -17.10 5.93
C VAL A 67 -11.57 -17.11 5.61
N ASP A 68 -10.88 -16.07 6.03
CA ASP A 68 -9.42 -16.00 6.05
C ASP A 68 -8.98 -15.76 7.49
N TYR A 69 -8.36 -16.76 8.08
CA TYR A 69 -7.90 -16.72 9.46
C TYR A 69 -6.39 -16.88 9.50
N VAL A 70 -5.71 -15.91 10.11
CA VAL A 70 -4.26 -15.87 10.22
C VAL A 70 -3.85 -15.75 11.67
N THR A 71 -2.93 -16.59 12.10
CA THR A 71 -2.18 -16.41 13.34
C THR A 71 -0.72 -16.22 13.03
N GLN A 72 -0.08 -15.30 13.71
CA GLN A 72 1.34 -15.02 13.54
C GLN A 72 2.00 -14.81 14.90
N ASN A 73 3.09 -15.52 15.12
CA ASN A 73 3.97 -15.30 16.26
C ASN A 73 5.32 -14.78 15.76
N ASN A 74 5.75 -13.67 16.32
CA ASN A 74 7.04 -13.05 16.04
C ASN A 74 7.87 -13.04 17.32
N LEU A 75 8.97 -13.77 17.31
CA LEU A 75 9.92 -13.87 18.42
C LEU A 75 11.25 -13.26 17.99
N ASN A 76 11.74 -12.31 18.76
CA ASN A 76 12.97 -11.62 18.50
C ASN A 76 13.83 -11.60 19.76
N GLU A 77 15.05 -12.12 19.67
CA GLU A 77 16.00 -12.26 20.76
C GLU A 77 17.33 -11.63 20.34
N GLU A 78 17.69 -10.53 20.99
CA GLU A 78 18.98 -9.86 20.83
C GLU A 78 19.89 -10.22 21.99
N TYR A 79 21.00 -10.86 21.72
CA TYR A 79 21.95 -11.27 22.77
C TYR A 79 22.71 -10.09 23.36
N ALA A 80 23.12 -10.23 24.61
CA ALA A 80 23.98 -9.28 25.31
C ALA A 80 25.28 -9.04 24.54
N GLY A 81 25.84 -7.84 24.64
CA GLY A 81 27.11 -7.51 23.98
C GLY A 81 26.95 -6.70 22.68
N MET A 82 25.76 -6.23 22.36
CA MET A 82 25.55 -5.29 21.27
C MET A 82 26.21 -3.95 21.58
N ASN A 83 26.90 -3.40 20.58
CA ASN A 83 27.63 -2.15 20.71
C ASN A 83 26.73 -0.94 20.41
N ARG A 84 25.76 -0.67 21.28
CA ARG A 84 24.92 0.53 21.19
C ARG A 84 25.17 1.46 22.37
N VAL A 85 25.86 2.55 22.10
CA VAL A 85 26.01 3.61 23.10
C VAL A 85 24.68 4.33 23.29
N GLY A 86 24.25 4.43 24.53
CA GLY A 86 23.01 5.14 24.91
C GLY A 86 21.76 4.26 24.97
N PHE A 87 21.88 2.95 24.76
CA PHE A 87 20.77 2.01 25.00
C PHE A 87 21.07 1.13 26.21
N ASP A 88 20.11 1.06 27.12
CA ASP A 88 20.22 0.28 28.38
C ASP A 88 20.08 -1.26 28.18
N TYR A 89 20.37 -1.77 26.98
CA TYR A 89 20.19 -3.19 26.61
C TYR A 89 21.46 -4.03 26.78
N VAL A 90 22.22 -3.74 27.81
CA VAL A 90 23.52 -4.40 28.03
C VAL A 90 23.35 -5.92 28.21
N GLY A 91 22.21 -6.36 28.74
CA GLY A 91 21.88 -7.78 28.98
C GLY A 91 21.15 -8.46 27.82
N GLY A 92 20.84 -7.75 26.75
CA GLY A 92 20.07 -8.24 25.62
C GLY A 92 18.64 -7.71 25.56
N LYS A 93 17.86 -8.15 24.56
CA LYS A 93 16.46 -7.75 24.38
C LYS A 93 15.62 -8.95 23.97
N TYR A 94 14.42 -9.01 24.49
CA TYR A 94 13.42 -10.01 24.17
C TYR A 94 12.16 -9.33 23.67
N TYR A 95 11.66 -9.80 22.55
CA TYR A 95 10.35 -9.41 22.01
C TYR A 95 9.57 -10.65 21.66
N ASN A 96 8.33 -10.74 22.09
CA ASN A 96 7.37 -11.74 21.65
C ASN A 96 6.06 -11.07 21.31
N GLY A 97 5.63 -11.23 20.06
CA GLY A 97 4.38 -10.69 19.56
C GLY A 97 3.49 -11.77 18.95
N ASP A 98 2.25 -11.83 19.42
CA ASP A 98 1.21 -12.68 18.85
C ASP A 98 0.17 -11.82 18.16
N SER A 99 -0.11 -12.12 16.89
CA SER A 99 -1.20 -11.50 16.16
C SER A 99 -2.19 -12.53 15.65
N ARG A 100 -3.46 -12.17 15.67
CA ARG A 100 -4.55 -12.96 15.11
C ARG A 100 -5.43 -12.04 14.28
N SER A 101 -5.68 -12.45 13.05
CA SER A 101 -6.56 -11.73 12.13
C SER A 101 -7.60 -12.69 11.56
N SER A 102 -8.81 -12.22 11.41
CA SER A 102 -9.91 -12.99 10.83
C SER A 102 -10.76 -12.08 9.94
N ASP A 103 -10.84 -12.43 8.67
CA ASP A 103 -11.72 -11.82 7.70
C ASP A 103 -12.85 -12.79 7.36
N ILE A 104 -14.08 -12.35 7.56
CA ILE A 104 -15.29 -13.09 7.23
C ILE A 104 -16.04 -12.29 6.17
N TYR A 105 -16.41 -12.95 5.10
CA TYR A 105 -17.25 -12.38 4.06
C TYR A 105 -18.37 -13.36 3.71
N ASN A 106 -19.57 -12.83 3.62
CA ASN A 106 -20.74 -13.57 3.17
C ASN A 106 -21.57 -12.73 2.22
N ASP A 107 -22.03 -13.31 1.14
CA ASP A 107 -23.01 -12.67 0.26
C ASP A 107 -24.13 -13.63 -0.15
N HIS A 108 -25.23 -13.01 -0.54
CA HIS A 108 -26.40 -13.66 -1.11
C HIS A 108 -26.80 -12.91 -2.37
N MET A 109 -26.97 -13.61 -3.46
CA MET A 109 -27.29 -13.03 -4.75
C MET A 109 -28.39 -13.82 -5.44
N LEU A 110 -29.39 -13.13 -5.92
CA LEU A 110 -30.45 -13.66 -6.77
C LEU A 110 -30.25 -13.07 -8.16
N THR A 111 -30.10 -13.94 -9.15
CA THR A 111 -29.88 -13.55 -10.56
C THR A 111 -31.03 -14.05 -11.40
N TRP A 112 -31.58 -13.17 -12.19
CA TRP A 112 -32.56 -13.47 -13.22
C TRP A 112 -31.95 -13.20 -14.59
N ASN A 113 -32.04 -14.18 -15.52
CA ASN A 113 -31.59 -14.02 -16.89
C ASN A 113 -32.71 -14.46 -17.82
N ASP A 114 -32.92 -13.69 -18.86
CA ASP A 114 -33.86 -14.04 -19.92
C ASP A 114 -33.44 -13.51 -21.28
N ARG A 115 -33.93 -14.16 -22.34
CA ARG A 115 -33.68 -13.71 -23.72
C ARG A 115 -35.00 -13.50 -24.42
N PHE A 116 -35.26 -12.28 -24.85
CA PHE A 116 -36.48 -11.86 -25.51
C PHE A 116 -36.32 -11.82 -27.03
N ASN A 117 -37.21 -12.51 -27.72
CA ASN A 117 -37.27 -12.52 -29.18
C ASN A 117 -35.92 -12.84 -29.86
N ASP A 118 -35.06 -13.61 -29.24
CA ASP A 118 -33.70 -13.92 -29.68
C ASP A 118 -32.82 -12.70 -29.98
N LYS A 119 -33.20 -11.53 -29.48
CA LYS A 119 -32.52 -10.24 -29.79
C LYS A 119 -32.10 -9.45 -28.56
N ILE A 120 -32.71 -9.65 -27.45
CA ILE A 120 -32.46 -8.89 -26.22
C ILE A 120 -32.15 -9.85 -25.11
N ASP A 121 -30.92 -9.84 -24.66
CA ASP A 121 -30.48 -10.58 -23.47
C ASP A 121 -30.55 -9.65 -22.26
N VAL A 122 -31.19 -10.09 -21.20
CA VAL A 122 -31.27 -9.34 -19.94
C VAL A 122 -30.74 -10.19 -18.81
N ASN A 123 -29.81 -9.66 -18.06
CA ASN A 123 -29.32 -10.24 -16.84
C ASN A 123 -29.46 -9.20 -15.72
N VAL A 124 -30.18 -9.55 -14.67
CA VAL A 124 -30.34 -8.69 -13.48
C VAL A 124 -29.99 -9.50 -12.26
N ALA A 125 -29.12 -8.96 -11.44
CA ALA A 125 -28.84 -9.55 -10.13
C ALA A 125 -29.07 -8.52 -9.02
N VAL A 126 -29.65 -9.01 -7.92
CA VAL A 126 -29.80 -8.25 -6.68
C VAL A 126 -29.22 -9.07 -5.54
N GLY A 127 -28.62 -8.40 -4.58
CA GLY A 127 -28.00 -9.14 -3.48
C GLY A 127 -27.65 -8.28 -2.28
N THR A 128 -27.19 -8.96 -1.28
CA THR A 128 -26.66 -8.36 -0.05
C THR A 128 -25.32 -8.97 0.28
N SER A 129 -24.44 -8.21 0.91
CA SER A 129 -23.17 -8.71 1.40
C SER A 129 -22.92 -8.24 2.82
N PHE A 130 -22.18 -9.03 3.56
CA PHE A 130 -21.68 -8.72 4.89
C PHE A 130 -20.19 -9.05 4.93
N SER A 131 -19.39 -8.13 5.47
CA SER A 131 -17.99 -8.38 5.77
C SER A 131 -17.67 -7.99 7.21
N ARG A 132 -16.73 -8.70 7.80
CA ARG A 132 -16.22 -8.38 9.14
C ARG A 132 -14.73 -8.67 9.19
N HIS A 133 -13.98 -7.70 9.64
CA HIS A 133 -12.58 -7.83 9.99
C HIS A 133 -12.41 -7.80 11.49
N TYR A 134 -11.60 -8.72 12.01
CA TYR A 134 -11.20 -8.76 13.40
C TYR A 134 -9.68 -8.92 13.46
N ASP A 135 -9.02 -8.12 14.26
CA ASP A 135 -7.61 -8.29 14.58
C ASP A 135 -7.34 -8.12 16.07
N ARG A 136 -6.38 -8.86 16.57
CA ARG A 136 -5.82 -8.72 17.91
C ARG A 136 -4.32 -8.90 17.85
N ASN A 137 -3.61 -7.95 18.45
CA ASN A 137 -2.17 -7.98 18.55
C ASN A 137 -1.78 -7.84 20.02
N THR A 138 -1.03 -8.81 20.51
CA THR A 138 -0.44 -8.77 21.85
C THR A 138 1.07 -8.81 21.71
N SER A 139 1.78 -7.99 22.44
CA SER A 139 3.24 -8.05 22.44
C SER A 139 3.83 -7.74 23.79
N ILE A 140 4.98 -8.34 24.04
CA ILE A 140 5.82 -8.09 25.21
C ILE A 140 7.21 -7.76 24.70
N THR A 141 7.75 -6.64 25.14
CA THR A 141 9.13 -6.25 24.88
C THR A 141 9.84 -6.09 26.22
N THR A 142 10.94 -6.80 26.40
CA THR A 142 11.77 -6.72 27.59
C THR A 142 13.18 -6.35 27.20
N ALA A 143 13.66 -5.20 27.69
CA ALA A 143 15.07 -4.84 27.62
C ALA A 143 15.76 -5.34 28.89
N ILE A 144 16.76 -6.20 28.71
CA ILE A 144 17.51 -6.81 29.82
C ILE A 144 18.62 -5.82 30.21
N ASP A 145 18.46 -5.19 31.35
CA ASP A 145 19.43 -4.22 31.86
C ASP A 145 20.59 -4.91 32.63
N THR A 146 21.48 -4.10 33.21
CA THR A 146 22.62 -4.57 34.02
C THR A 146 22.21 -5.37 35.28
N CYS A 147 20.96 -5.29 35.70
CA CYS A 147 20.43 -6.01 36.88
C CYS A 147 19.77 -7.34 36.50
N GLY A 148 19.47 -7.57 35.19
CA GLY A 148 18.94 -8.81 34.68
C GLY A 148 20.01 -9.92 34.55
N VAL A 149 19.56 -11.10 34.17
CA VAL A 149 20.43 -12.21 33.78
C VAL A 149 20.67 -12.10 32.28
N PRO A 150 21.91 -11.87 31.82
CA PRO A 150 22.21 -11.74 30.41
C PRO A 150 21.71 -12.95 29.62
N ASN A 151 21.10 -12.70 28.44
CA ASN A 151 20.62 -13.74 27.52
C ASN A 151 19.51 -14.65 28.05
N ALA A 152 18.88 -14.31 29.17
CA ALA A 152 17.70 -15.02 29.63
C ALA A 152 16.43 -14.35 29.08
N PHE A 153 15.98 -14.84 27.93
CA PHE A 153 14.89 -14.26 27.10
C PHE A 153 13.52 -14.64 27.68
N VAL A 154 13.18 -14.05 28.81
CA VAL A 154 11.86 -14.22 29.44
C VAL A 154 11.32 -12.87 29.91
N PRO A 155 9.99 -12.67 29.88
CA PRO A 155 9.38 -11.38 30.25
C PRO A 155 9.73 -10.89 31.66
N GLN A 156 9.98 -11.83 32.55
CA GLN A 156 10.27 -11.55 33.98
C GLN A 156 11.70 -11.05 34.23
N ASN A 157 12.59 -11.17 33.26
CA ASN A 157 14.01 -10.82 33.40
C ASN A 157 14.27 -9.30 33.54
N ASN A 158 13.24 -8.50 33.41
CA ASN A 158 13.29 -7.05 33.61
C ASN A 158 12.63 -6.63 34.92
N LYS A 159 13.08 -7.18 36.07
CA LYS A 159 12.42 -6.91 37.36
C LYS A 159 12.86 -5.64 38.06
N HIS A 160 13.75 -4.84 37.51
CA HIS A 160 14.32 -3.76 38.29
C HIS A 160 14.17 -2.41 37.59
N SER A 161 12.99 -1.79 37.74
CA SER A 161 12.94 -0.34 37.71
C SER A 161 13.90 0.17 38.78
N ARG A 162 14.98 0.82 38.38
CA ARG A 162 15.91 1.47 39.30
C ARG A 162 15.14 2.54 40.06
N PRO A 163 15.22 2.60 41.39
CA PRO A 163 14.54 3.65 42.16
C PRO A 163 14.94 5.06 41.79
N ASN A 164 16.09 5.23 41.09
CA ASN A 164 16.66 6.52 40.71
C ASN A 164 16.69 6.75 39.18
N ASN A 165 16.10 5.90 38.38
CA ASN A 165 15.97 6.10 36.93
C ASN A 165 14.51 5.83 36.49
N PRO A 166 13.65 6.87 36.57
CA PRO A 166 12.25 6.74 36.16
C PRO A 166 12.07 6.45 34.68
N ASN A 167 13.13 6.61 33.87
CA ASN A 167 13.17 6.28 32.44
C ASN A 167 13.86 4.95 32.12
N GLY A 168 14.19 4.15 33.14
CA GLY A 168 14.78 2.82 32.96
C GLY A 168 13.85 1.93 32.13
N SER A 169 14.44 1.21 31.19
CA SER A 169 13.74 0.34 30.23
C SER A 169 12.84 -0.65 30.93
N ALA A 170 11.57 -0.36 30.95
CA ALA A 170 10.57 -1.25 31.52
C ALA A 170 10.18 -2.32 30.50
N THR A 171 9.75 -3.49 30.97
CA THR A 171 8.97 -4.39 30.14
C THR A 171 7.74 -3.63 29.67
N SER A 172 7.58 -3.48 28.37
CA SER A 172 6.36 -2.95 27.79
C SER A 172 5.50 -4.11 27.29
N ALA A 173 4.25 -4.13 27.72
CA ALA A 173 3.25 -5.03 27.18
C ALA A 173 2.17 -4.23 26.49
N SER A 174 1.74 -4.69 25.33
CA SER A 174 0.62 -4.10 24.62
C SER A 174 -0.40 -5.16 24.24
N ASP A 175 -1.68 -4.83 24.35
CA ASP A 175 -2.78 -5.62 23.84
C ASP A 175 -3.70 -4.66 23.07
N SER A 176 -3.84 -4.89 21.79
CA SER A 176 -4.71 -4.11 20.92
C SER A 176 -5.63 -5.03 20.14
N TRP A 177 -6.89 -4.65 20.05
CA TRP A 177 -7.86 -5.42 19.27
C TRP A 177 -8.81 -4.49 18.53
N ASN A 178 -9.25 -4.95 17.36
CA ASN A 178 -10.32 -4.36 16.59
C ASN A 178 -11.38 -5.42 16.32
N ASN A 179 -12.55 -5.26 16.88
CA ASN A 179 -13.68 -6.18 16.69
C ASN A 179 -14.92 -5.49 16.12
N LYS A 180 -14.79 -4.23 15.74
CA LYS A 180 -15.89 -3.37 15.28
C LYS A 180 -15.76 -2.99 13.82
N ASP A 181 -14.94 -3.69 13.06
CA ASP A 181 -14.78 -3.43 11.64
C ASP A 181 -15.71 -4.35 10.84
N TRP A 182 -16.87 -3.84 10.49
CA TRP A 182 -17.84 -4.53 9.67
C TRP A 182 -18.43 -3.60 8.60
N SER A 183 -18.82 -4.18 7.49
CA SER A 183 -19.67 -3.51 6.51
C SER A 183 -20.78 -4.44 6.04
N THR A 184 -21.90 -3.84 5.65
CA THR A 184 -23.00 -4.52 4.98
C THR A 184 -23.46 -3.69 3.80
N ALA A 185 -23.92 -4.36 2.76
CA ALA A 185 -24.39 -3.65 1.57
C ALA A 185 -25.57 -4.36 0.91
N LEU A 186 -26.37 -3.54 0.24
CA LEU A 186 -27.33 -3.96 -0.78
C LEU A 186 -26.77 -3.59 -2.15
N PHE A 187 -26.88 -4.46 -3.12
CA PHE A 187 -26.41 -4.18 -4.47
C PHE A 187 -27.34 -4.74 -5.55
N ALA A 188 -27.31 -4.07 -6.68
CA ALA A 188 -27.98 -4.51 -7.89
C ALA A 188 -27.06 -4.33 -9.09
N THR A 189 -27.10 -5.27 -10.03
CA THR A 189 -26.43 -5.18 -11.32
C THR A 189 -27.42 -5.51 -12.43
N ALA A 190 -27.27 -4.83 -13.55
CA ALA A 190 -28.06 -5.12 -14.76
C ALA A 190 -27.14 -5.11 -15.98
N SER A 191 -27.31 -6.09 -16.85
CA SER A 191 -26.67 -6.14 -18.15
C SER A 191 -27.73 -6.40 -19.21
N VAL A 192 -27.73 -5.60 -20.28
CA VAL A 192 -28.66 -5.72 -21.40
C VAL A 192 -27.87 -5.86 -22.70
N GLY A 193 -27.96 -7.01 -23.33
CA GLY A 193 -27.41 -7.27 -24.65
C GLY A 193 -28.46 -7.00 -25.74
N LEU A 194 -28.12 -6.21 -26.72
CA LEU A 194 -28.98 -5.83 -27.82
C LEU A 194 -28.45 -6.40 -29.13
N PHE A 195 -29.20 -7.28 -29.76
CA PHE A 195 -28.92 -7.89 -31.07
C PHE A 195 -27.56 -8.59 -31.19
N ASP A 196 -27.00 -9.05 -30.07
CA ASP A 196 -25.63 -9.59 -29.96
C ASP A 196 -24.55 -8.61 -30.46
N LYS A 197 -24.82 -7.30 -30.39
CA LYS A 197 -23.94 -6.23 -30.94
C LYS A 197 -23.58 -5.16 -29.92
N VAL A 198 -24.52 -4.79 -29.07
CA VAL A 198 -24.35 -3.75 -28.06
C VAL A 198 -24.71 -4.31 -26.70
N TYR A 199 -23.86 -4.09 -25.72
CA TYR A 199 -24.10 -4.51 -24.33
C TYR A 199 -24.01 -3.26 -23.43
N LEU A 200 -25.02 -3.08 -22.61
CA LEU A 200 -25.14 -2.02 -21.62
C LEU A 200 -25.08 -2.63 -20.25
N ASP A 201 -24.18 -2.17 -19.42
CA ASP A 201 -23.98 -2.65 -18.05
C ASP A 201 -24.21 -1.52 -17.07
N GLY A 202 -24.82 -1.84 -15.94
CA GLY A 202 -25.01 -0.90 -14.85
C GLY A 202 -24.92 -1.61 -13.52
N SER A 203 -24.42 -0.91 -12.50
CA SER A 203 -24.40 -1.38 -11.13
C SER A 203 -24.72 -0.25 -10.16
N TYR A 204 -25.35 -0.63 -9.06
CA TYR A 204 -25.58 0.23 -7.91
C TYR A 204 -25.33 -0.56 -6.63
N ARG A 205 -24.63 0.05 -5.66
CA ARG A 205 -24.34 -0.52 -4.36
C ARG A 205 -24.56 0.54 -3.28
N LEU A 206 -25.34 0.21 -2.28
CA LEU A 206 -25.55 1.01 -1.08
C LEU A 206 -24.89 0.27 0.09
N GLU A 207 -23.97 0.93 0.77
CA GLU A 207 -23.14 0.32 1.80
C GLU A 207 -23.23 1.09 3.13
N TRP A 208 -23.21 0.34 4.22
CA TRP A 208 -23.08 0.79 5.60
C TRP A 208 -21.83 0.20 6.18
N ALA A 209 -20.92 1.02 6.69
CA ALA A 209 -19.69 0.59 7.35
C ALA A 209 -19.66 1.07 8.79
N GLN A 210 -19.13 0.27 9.69
CA GLN A 210 -18.96 0.61 11.11
C GLN A 210 -18.23 1.94 11.31
N SER A 211 -17.26 2.20 10.45
CA SER A 211 -16.47 3.42 10.48
C SER A 211 -17.29 4.68 10.42
N PHE A 212 -18.37 4.71 9.67
CA PHE A 212 -19.27 5.88 9.60
C PHE A 212 -20.28 5.94 10.73
N GLN A 213 -20.63 4.79 11.31
CA GLN A 213 -21.64 4.75 12.38
C GLN A 213 -21.16 5.41 13.67
N GLN A 214 -19.86 5.47 13.90
CA GLN A 214 -19.29 6.12 15.10
C GLN A 214 -19.44 7.65 15.12
N PHE A 215 -19.69 8.25 13.97
CA PHE A 215 -19.80 9.70 13.82
C PHE A 215 -21.25 10.19 13.77
N THR A 216 -22.21 9.31 13.68
CA THR A 216 -23.62 9.68 13.77
C THR A 216 -24.01 9.85 15.23
N GLN A 217 -23.99 11.07 15.73
CA GLN A 217 -24.58 11.35 17.03
C GLN A 217 -26.11 11.23 16.91
N GLY A 218 -26.60 10.06 17.30
CA GLY A 218 -27.96 9.95 17.85
C GLY A 218 -29.10 9.49 16.98
N SER A 219 -29.09 9.35 15.67
CA SER A 219 -30.21 8.66 14.98
C SER A 219 -29.99 8.48 13.49
N GLY A 220 -29.44 7.38 13.11
CA GLY A 220 -29.40 6.96 11.72
C GLY A 220 -28.05 6.40 11.31
N TYR A 221 -28.11 5.35 10.51
CA TYR A 221 -26.93 4.77 9.92
C TYR A 221 -26.56 5.59 8.68
N LYS A 222 -25.37 6.20 8.68
CA LYS A 222 -24.84 6.87 7.49
C LYS A 222 -24.45 5.80 6.46
N SER A 223 -25.05 5.87 5.28
CA SER A 223 -24.73 5.02 4.15
C SER A 223 -23.99 5.82 3.08
N PHE A 224 -23.29 5.11 2.22
CA PHE A 224 -22.70 5.69 1.02
C PHE A 224 -22.98 4.77 -0.17
N ASP A 225 -23.05 5.35 -1.34
CA ASP A 225 -23.44 4.66 -2.55
C ASP A 225 -22.36 4.68 -3.63
N TYR A 226 -22.32 3.63 -4.40
CA TYR A 226 -21.45 3.44 -5.54
C TYR A 226 -22.28 3.11 -6.75
N TYR A 227 -21.82 3.52 -7.92
CA TYR A 227 -22.53 3.20 -9.15
C TYR A 227 -21.57 3.15 -10.34
N SER A 228 -21.95 2.36 -11.32
CA SER A 228 -21.22 2.29 -12.58
C SER A 228 -22.17 2.13 -13.77
N ALA A 229 -21.72 2.60 -14.91
CA ALA A 229 -22.34 2.37 -16.19
C ALA A 229 -21.26 2.03 -17.21
N GLY A 230 -21.55 1.06 -18.07
CA GLY A 230 -20.66 0.60 -19.11
C GLY A 230 -21.39 0.36 -20.43
N VAL A 231 -20.67 0.46 -21.53
CA VAL A 231 -21.13 0.11 -22.84
C VAL A 231 -20.04 -0.64 -23.60
N ASN A 232 -20.44 -1.71 -24.26
CA ASN A 232 -19.59 -2.50 -25.16
C ASN A 232 -20.28 -2.58 -26.52
N VAL A 233 -19.57 -2.24 -27.59
CA VAL A 233 -20.09 -2.27 -28.97
C VAL A 233 -19.21 -3.16 -29.83
N LEU A 234 -19.77 -4.22 -30.37
CA LEU A 234 -19.12 -5.08 -31.35
C LEU A 234 -19.26 -4.42 -32.74
N ILE A 235 -18.34 -3.54 -33.07
CA ILE A 235 -18.37 -2.72 -34.28
C ILE A 235 -18.29 -3.60 -35.55
N ASP A 236 -17.54 -4.71 -35.45
CA ASP A 236 -17.44 -5.68 -36.53
C ASP A 236 -18.80 -6.24 -36.97
N LYS A 237 -19.78 -6.32 -36.05
CA LYS A 237 -21.14 -6.80 -36.38
C LYS A 237 -22.00 -5.81 -37.15
N PHE A 238 -21.54 -4.57 -37.29
CA PHE A 238 -22.20 -3.52 -38.11
C PHE A 238 -21.51 -3.32 -39.44
N LEU A 239 -20.31 -3.89 -39.63
CA LEU A 239 -19.53 -3.76 -40.87
C LEU A 239 -19.77 -4.97 -41.78
N PRO A 240 -19.59 -4.80 -43.10
CA PRO A 240 -19.52 -5.96 -43.99
C PRO A 240 -18.39 -6.90 -43.55
N ARG A 241 -18.67 -8.20 -43.62
CA ARG A 241 -17.70 -9.24 -43.25
C ARG A 241 -16.39 -9.04 -44.03
N ARG A 242 -15.27 -9.09 -43.29
CA ARG A 242 -13.92 -9.01 -43.82
C ARG A 242 -13.10 -10.17 -43.29
N ASP A 243 -12.41 -10.89 -44.17
CA ASP A 243 -11.67 -12.11 -43.77
C ASP A 243 -10.47 -11.80 -42.84
N TRP A 244 -9.96 -10.58 -42.91
CA TRP A 244 -8.85 -10.16 -42.06
C TRP A 244 -9.27 -9.63 -40.69
N LEU A 245 -10.55 -9.24 -40.47
CA LEU A 245 -11.06 -8.67 -39.24
C LEU A 245 -11.99 -9.67 -38.58
N ASN A 246 -11.57 -10.23 -37.42
CA ASN A 246 -12.37 -11.19 -36.68
C ASN A 246 -13.20 -10.53 -35.59
N GLN A 247 -12.71 -9.46 -34.97
CA GLN A 247 -13.42 -8.69 -33.97
C GLN A 247 -12.91 -7.25 -33.97
N LEU A 248 -13.82 -6.32 -33.82
CA LEU A 248 -13.56 -4.93 -33.48
C LEU A 248 -14.57 -4.50 -32.43
N LYS A 249 -14.12 -4.41 -31.19
CA LYS A 249 -14.95 -4.06 -30.05
C LYS A 249 -14.49 -2.73 -29.48
N TRP A 250 -15.41 -1.83 -29.30
CA TRP A 250 -15.22 -0.63 -28.50
C TRP A 250 -15.89 -0.80 -27.15
N ARG A 251 -15.24 -0.30 -26.09
CA ARG A 251 -15.78 -0.28 -24.75
C ARG A 251 -15.63 1.10 -24.12
N GLY A 252 -16.59 1.47 -23.31
CA GLY A 252 -16.54 2.67 -22.48
C GLY A 252 -17.20 2.39 -21.12
N SER A 253 -16.64 2.92 -20.06
CA SER A 253 -17.22 2.80 -18.73
C SER A 253 -16.98 4.05 -17.90
N TRP A 254 -17.91 4.28 -17.00
CA TRP A 254 -17.82 5.31 -15.99
C TRP A 254 -18.27 4.74 -14.65
N SER A 255 -17.52 5.06 -13.58
CA SER A 255 -17.82 4.54 -12.25
C SER A 255 -17.50 5.55 -11.16
N VAL A 256 -18.23 5.45 -10.07
CA VAL A 256 -17.94 6.10 -8.80
C VAL A 256 -17.82 5.01 -7.74
N VAL A 257 -16.65 4.92 -7.10
CA VAL A 257 -16.35 3.96 -6.05
C VAL A 257 -15.84 4.71 -4.83
N GLY A 258 -16.27 4.33 -3.66
CA GLY A 258 -15.81 4.92 -2.41
C GLY A 258 -15.10 3.91 -1.52
N ASN A 259 -14.24 4.43 -0.66
CA ASN A 259 -13.61 3.67 0.42
C ASN A 259 -14.09 4.20 1.77
N PRO A 260 -14.37 3.31 2.72
CA PRO A 260 -14.71 3.72 4.09
C PRO A 260 -13.51 4.41 4.76
N ILE A 261 -13.77 5.06 5.87
CA ILE A 261 -12.76 5.70 6.69
C ILE A 261 -11.82 4.65 7.28
N PRO A 262 -10.48 4.87 7.25
CA PRO A 262 -9.54 3.96 7.87
C PRO A 262 -9.80 3.78 9.38
N ASN A 263 -9.74 2.55 9.86
CA ASN A 263 -9.96 2.22 11.28
C ASN A 263 -8.98 2.90 12.25
N THR A 264 -7.82 3.31 11.75
CA THR A 264 -6.81 4.05 12.54
C THR A 264 -7.30 5.40 13.05
N LEU A 265 -8.40 5.91 12.48
CA LEU A 265 -8.97 7.22 12.81
C LEU A 265 -10.09 7.15 13.87
N PHE A 266 -10.44 5.94 14.30
CA PHE A 266 -11.49 5.77 15.31
C PHE A 266 -11.04 6.16 16.71
N ALA A 267 -12.03 6.46 17.54
CA ALA A 267 -11.82 6.59 18.96
C ALA A 267 -11.14 5.32 19.51
N ARG A 268 -9.95 5.48 20.04
CA ARG A 268 -9.20 4.39 20.66
C ARG A 268 -9.23 4.58 22.16
N GLN A 269 -9.54 3.51 22.88
CA GLN A 269 -9.26 3.44 24.30
C GLN A 269 -7.88 2.79 24.47
N SER A 270 -6.99 3.45 25.19
CA SER A 270 -5.74 2.86 25.64
C SER A 270 -5.76 2.79 27.16
N TYR A 271 -5.36 1.66 27.69
CA TYR A 271 -5.18 1.44 29.12
C TYR A 271 -3.69 1.48 29.45
N ASP A 272 -3.30 2.38 30.32
CA ASP A 272 -1.93 2.43 30.84
C ASP A 272 -1.86 1.63 32.12
N PHE A 273 -1.24 0.47 32.05
CA PHE A 273 -1.08 -0.44 33.19
C PHE A 273 -0.13 0.09 34.27
N SER A 274 0.73 1.05 33.94
CA SER A 274 1.70 1.59 34.91
C SER A 274 1.06 2.52 35.91
N ASN A 275 0.05 3.26 35.53
CA ASN A 275 -0.66 4.23 36.34
C ASN A 275 -2.16 3.98 36.48
N GLY A 276 -2.67 2.92 35.90
CA GLY A 276 -4.08 2.53 35.97
C GLY A 276 -5.05 3.49 35.26
N THR A 277 -4.57 4.28 34.31
CA THR A 277 -5.41 5.25 33.61
C THR A 277 -5.96 4.72 32.31
N ILE A 278 -7.21 5.10 32.01
CA ILE A 278 -7.82 4.87 30.69
C ILE A 278 -7.84 6.20 29.96
N SER A 279 -7.18 6.26 28.83
CA SER A 279 -7.29 7.40 27.94
C SER A 279 -8.18 7.04 26.74
N THR A 280 -9.20 7.86 26.50
CA THR A 280 -10.05 7.76 25.33
C THR A 280 -9.72 8.92 24.41
N ARG A 281 -9.23 8.62 23.22
CA ARG A 281 -9.11 9.63 22.17
C ARG A 281 -10.48 9.78 21.49
N PRO A 282 -11.08 10.97 21.49
CA PRO A 282 -12.33 11.20 20.77
C PRO A 282 -12.12 11.00 19.26
N PRO A 283 -13.18 10.74 18.49
CA PRO A 283 -13.11 10.76 17.04
C PRO A 283 -12.61 12.13 16.58
N LEU A 284 -11.69 12.09 15.63
CA LEU A 284 -10.95 13.28 15.20
C LEU A 284 -11.68 14.10 14.11
N PHE A 285 -12.86 13.64 13.68
CA PHE A 285 -13.68 14.29 12.65
C PHE A 285 -15.09 14.53 13.12
N ASP A 286 -15.64 15.66 12.69
CA ASP A 286 -17.05 16.02 12.96
C ASP A 286 -18.01 15.41 11.91
N ASP A 287 -17.62 15.36 10.64
CA ASP A 287 -18.41 14.78 9.54
C ASP A 287 -17.51 14.18 8.44
N PRO A 288 -16.96 12.98 8.67
CA PRO A 288 -16.10 12.35 7.69
C PRO A 288 -16.89 11.90 6.45
N GLN A 289 -16.28 12.12 5.27
CA GLN A 289 -16.80 11.67 3.99
C GLN A 289 -16.00 10.45 3.51
N PRO A 290 -16.59 9.51 2.74
CA PRO A 290 -15.82 8.47 2.11
C PRO A 290 -14.81 9.05 1.12
N GLU A 291 -13.64 8.43 1.03
CA GLU A 291 -12.78 8.67 -0.12
C GLU A 291 -13.50 8.18 -1.37
N THR A 292 -13.61 9.02 -2.37
CA THR A 292 -14.39 8.72 -3.57
C THR A 292 -13.52 8.79 -4.81
N THR A 293 -13.48 7.71 -5.58
CA THR A 293 -12.81 7.67 -6.88
C THR A 293 -13.83 7.66 -8.00
N THR A 294 -13.78 8.69 -8.85
CA THR A 294 -14.54 8.75 -10.10
C THR A 294 -13.62 8.36 -11.23
N SER A 295 -13.99 7.33 -11.99
CA SER A 295 -13.19 6.80 -13.11
C SER A 295 -13.97 6.83 -14.41
N PHE A 296 -13.25 7.15 -15.49
CA PHE A 296 -13.70 7.00 -16.86
C PHE A 296 -12.66 6.17 -17.62
N GLU A 297 -13.13 5.17 -18.36
CA GLU A 297 -12.27 4.31 -19.17
C GLU A 297 -12.90 4.14 -20.55
N THR A 298 -12.05 4.09 -21.57
CA THR A 298 -12.45 3.73 -22.93
C THR A 298 -11.36 2.94 -23.63
N GLY A 299 -11.75 2.00 -24.48
CA GLY A 299 -10.77 1.12 -25.12
C GLY A 299 -11.28 0.46 -26.40
N LEU A 300 -10.32 -0.04 -27.14
CA LEU A 300 -10.53 -0.83 -28.37
C LEU A 300 -9.88 -2.19 -28.21
N ASP A 301 -10.61 -3.24 -28.53
CA ASP A 301 -10.14 -4.62 -28.57
C ASP A 301 -10.33 -5.13 -29.99
N VAL A 302 -9.22 -5.49 -30.66
CA VAL A 302 -9.18 -5.82 -32.09
C VAL A 302 -8.51 -7.16 -32.30
N TRP A 303 -9.17 -8.03 -33.05
CA TRP A 303 -8.67 -9.36 -33.43
C TRP A 303 -8.67 -9.50 -34.94
N MET A 304 -7.55 -9.91 -35.50
CA MET A 304 -7.33 -9.97 -36.95
C MET A 304 -6.65 -11.27 -37.40
N PHE A 305 -6.76 -11.56 -38.69
CA PHE A 305 -6.05 -12.64 -39.38
C PHE A 305 -6.28 -14.02 -38.72
N GLU A 306 -7.54 -14.44 -38.61
CA GLU A 306 -7.93 -15.70 -37.96
C GLU A 306 -7.47 -15.75 -36.47
N ASN A 307 -7.57 -14.62 -35.76
CA ASN A 307 -7.12 -14.47 -34.37
C ASN A 307 -5.61 -14.66 -34.18
N LYS A 308 -4.81 -14.53 -35.23
CA LYS A 308 -3.35 -14.60 -35.13
C LYS A 308 -2.72 -13.35 -34.55
N PHE A 309 -3.35 -12.19 -34.82
CA PHE A 309 -2.95 -10.90 -34.26
C PHE A 309 -4.10 -10.30 -33.49
N ASN A 310 -3.80 -9.85 -32.26
CA ASN A 310 -4.73 -9.05 -31.48
C ASN A 310 -4.02 -7.88 -30.81
N PHE A 311 -4.77 -6.81 -30.58
CA PHE A 311 -4.33 -5.74 -29.70
C PHE A 311 -5.50 -5.18 -28.90
N ASP A 312 -5.18 -4.68 -27.72
CA ASP A 312 -6.04 -3.91 -26.83
C ASP A 312 -5.38 -2.56 -26.56
N LEU A 313 -6.17 -1.50 -26.66
CA LEU A 313 -5.77 -0.15 -26.34
C LEU A 313 -6.78 0.44 -25.37
N THR A 314 -6.33 0.86 -24.19
CA THR A 314 -7.19 1.45 -23.17
C THR A 314 -6.64 2.80 -22.72
N TYR A 315 -7.51 3.78 -22.65
CA TYR A 315 -7.29 5.05 -21.96
C TYR A 315 -8.13 5.08 -20.70
N TYR A 316 -7.54 5.52 -19.59
CA TYR A 316 -8.25 5.73 -18.34
C TYR A 316 -7.94 7.09 -17.72
N ASN A 317 -8.89 7.58 -16.92
CA ASN A 317 -8.76 8.80 -16.16
C ASN A 317 -9.59 8.66 -14.87
N SER A 318 -8.93 8.62 -13.75
CA SER A 318 -9.56 8.51 -12.44
C SER A 318 -9.21 9.69 -11.54
N THR A 319 -10.15 10.13 -10.74
CA THR A 319 -9.98 11.22 -9.79
C THR A 319 -10.42 10.77 -8.41
N LEU A 320 -9.47 10.69 -7.50
CA LEU A 320 -9.70 10.48 -6.08
C LEU A 320 -10.03 11.82 -5.42
N ARG A 321 -11.04 11.84 -4.57
CA ARG A 321 -11.48 13.00 -3.75
C ARG A 321 -11.65 12.59 -2.30
N ASN A 322 -11.65 13.57 -1.41
CA ASN A 322 -11.83 13.39 0.03
C ASN A 322 -10.77 12.46 0.64
N GLN A 323 -9.53 12.53 0.15
CA GLN A 323 -8.45 11.70 0.65
C GLN A 323 -8.20 11.98 2.15
N PHE A 324 -7.96 10.93 2.92
CA PHE A 324 -7.56 11.05 4.31
C PHE A 324 -6.06 11.37 4.40
N LEU A 325 -5.77 12.47 5.08
CA LEU A 325 -4.41 12.95 5.31
C LEU A 325 -4.25 13.33 6.78
N TYR A 326 -3.05 13.14 7.32
CA TYR A 326 -2.66 13.75 8.58
C TYR A 326 -1.93 15.05 8.31
N VAL A 327 -2.41 16.12 8.90
CA VAL A 327 -1.78 17.44 8.82
C VAL A 327 -1.32 17.87 10.20
N THR A 328 -0.18 18.55 10.27
CA THR A 328 0.29 19.16 11.51
C THR A 328 -0.24 20.58 11.54
N THR A 329 -1.03 20.91 12.58
CA THR A 329 -1.56 22.25 12.80
C THR A 329 -0.44 23.22 13.22
N ALA A 330 -0.71 24.51 13.23
CA ALA A 330 0.21 25.54 13.70
C ALA A 330 0.67 25.30 15.16
N ASN A 331 -0.16 24.64 15.96
CA ASN A 331 0.14 24.29 17.36
C ASN A 331 0.97 23.00 17.50
N GLY A 332 1.38 22.37 16.39
CA GLY A 332 2.14 21.11 16.41
C GLY A 332 1.28 19.84 16.60
N GLU A 333 -0.03 19.95 16.66
CA GLU A 333 -0.93 18.82 16.79
C GLU A 333 -1.14 18.12 15.45
N SER A 334 -1.10 16.79 15.45
CA SER A 334 -1.42 15.99 14.27
C SER A 334 -2.96 15.83 14.19
N LYS A 335 -3.55 16.39 13.14
CA LYS A 335 -5.00 16.33 12.88
C LYS A 335 -5.25 15.57 11.57
N PRO A 336 -6.12 14.54 11.56
CA PRO A 336 -6.57 13.94 10.31
C PRO A 336 -7.56 14.88 9.63
N VAL A 337 -7.49 14.95 8.32
CA VAL A 337 -8.37 15.74 7.46
C VAL A 337 -8.82 14.88 6.29
N ASN A 338 -10.03 15.15 5.84
CA ASN A 338 -10.67 14.44 4.73
C ASN A 338 -10.78 15.40 3.55
N THR A 339 -9.65 15.68 2.95
CA THR A 339 -9.52 16.60 1.83
C THR A 339 -8.37 16.18 0.95
N GLY A 340 -8.38 16.61 -0.26
CA GLY A 340 -7.37 16.27 -1.24
C GLY A 340 -8.02 15.69 -2.48
N LYS A 341 -7.38 15.96 -3.60
CA LYS A 341 -7.84 15.51 -4.89
C LYS A 341 -6.65 15.14 -5.74
N ILE A 342 -6.62 13.90 -6.16
CA ILE A 342 -5.53 13.36 -6.99
C ILE A 342 -6.15 12.80 -8.27
N ARG A 343 -5.59 13.18 -9.40
CA ARG A 343 -5.96 12.65 -10.71
C ARG A 343 -4.89 11.68 -11.18
N ASN A 344 -5.31 10.48 -11.61
CA ASN A 344 -4.48 9.50 -12.28
C ASN A 344 -5.04 9.28 -13.69
N TYR A 345 -4.18 9.25 -14.69
CA TYR A 345 -4.58 9.01 -16.08
C TYR A 345 -3.46 8.30 -16.83
N GLY A 346 -3.83 7.53 -17.82
CA GLY A 346 -2.85 6.77 -18.56
C GLY A 346 -3.40 6.11 -19.80
N LEU A 347 -2.48 5.49 -20.53
CA LEU A 347 -2.72 4.74 -21.75
C LEU A 347 -2.06 3.37 -21.60
N GLU A 348 -2.82 2.32 -21.84
CA GLU A 348 -2.34 0.95 -21.83
C GLU A 348 -2.51 0.35 -23.22
N PHE A 349 -1.47 -0.28 -23.72
CA PHE A 349 -1.47 -0.98 -24.99
C PHE A 349 -0.89 -2.37 -24.81
N GLN A 350 -1.62 -3.35 -25.30
CA GLN A 350 -1.16 -4.74 -25.36
C GLN A 350 -1.37 -5.25 -26.79
N ALA A 351 -0.39 -5.95 -27.33
CA ALA A 351 -0.52 -6.63 -28.61
C ALA A 351 0.07 -8.03 -28.54
N SER A 352 -0.51 -8.97 -29.26
CA SER A 352 0.09 -10.29 -29.41
C SER A 352 -0.04 -10.80 -30.84
N TYR A 353 0.94 -11.55 -31.24
CA TYR A 353 1.00 -12.19 -32.54
C TYR A 353 1.41 -13.64 -32.41
N ARG A 354 0.67 -14.53 -33.11
CA ARG A 354 0.97 -15.95 -33.19
C ARG A 354 1.29 -16.33 -34.63
N TRP A 355 2.49 -16.78 -34.87
CA TRP A 355 2.94 -17.23 -36.18
C TRP A 355 3.23 -18.73 -36.17
N ASN A 356 2.45 -19.50 -36.92
CA ASN A 356 2.73 -20.88 -37.24
C ASN A 356 3.57 -20.89 -38.51
N ILE A 357 4.91 -20.90 -38.38
CA ILE A 357 5.85 -20.84 -39.49
C ILE A 357 5.70 -22.07 -40.35
N ASN A 358 5.64 -23.24 -39.73
CA ASN A 358 5.32 -24.53 -40.34
C ASN A 358 4.81 -25.49 -39.24
N LYS A 359 4.62 -26.79 -39.57
CA LYS A 359 4.15 -27.81 -38.62
C LYS A 359 5.05 -28.02 -37.40
N ASP A 360 6.35 -27.75 -37.53
CA ASP A 360 7.35 -27.97 -36.48
C ASP A 360 7.71 -26.68 -35.72
N TRP A 361 7.49 -25.49 -36.32
CA TRP A 361 7.91 -24.23 -35.79
C TRP A 361 6.70 -23.30 -35.52
N ARG A 362 6.62 -22.82 -34.29
CA ARG A 362 5.66 -21.82 -33.85
C ARG A 362 6.36 -20.71 -33.07
N TRP A 363 6.02 -19.49 -33.37
CA TRP A 363 6.44 -18.33 -32.59
C TRP A 363 5.21 -17.56 -32.11
N GLN A 364 5.16 -17.31 -30.81
CA GLN A 364 4.19 -16.42 -30.20
C GLN A 364 4.94 -15.29 -29.52
N THR A 365 4.57 -14.06 -29.83
CA THR A 365 5.14 -12.87 -29.21
C THR A 365 4.04 -12.00 -28.66
N GLY A 366 4.30 -11.35 -27.53
CA GLY A 366 3.40 -10.41 -26.91
C GLY A 366 4.16 -9.17 -26.43
N PHE A 367 3.59 -8.03 -26.66
CA PHE A 367 4.13 -6.75 -26.23
C PHE A 367 3.08 -6.01 -25.43
N ASN A 368 3.46 -5.46 -24.25
CA ASN A 368 2.63 -4.59 -23.45
C ASN A 368 3.42 -3.35 -23.08
N ILE A 369 2.75 -2.21 -23.11
CA ILE A 369 3.27 -0.93 -22.66
C ILE A 369 2.17 -0.19 -21.92
N ALA A 370 2.50 0.36 -20.77
CA ALA A 370 1.63 1.24 -20.02
C ALA A 370 2.35 2.56 -19.73
N TRP A 371 1.66 3.65 -20.06
CA TRP A 371 2.05 4.98 -19.65
C TRP A 371 1.05 5.50 -18.63
N ASN A 372 1.57 5.91 -17.45
CA ASN A 372 0.77 6.45 -16.35
C ASN A 372 1.35 7.78 -15.91
N ASP A 373 0.49 8.74 -15.67
CA ASP A 373 0.82 9.99 -15.00
C ASP A 373 -0.22 10.33 -13.94
N ASN A 374 0.17 11.14 -12.97
CA ASN A 374 -0.72 11.61 -11.92
C ASN A 374 -0.48 13.09 -11.59
N ARG A 375 -1.50 13.72 -11.01
CA ARG A 375 -1.43 15.10 -10.55
C ARG A 375 -2.19 15.27 -9.24
N ILE A 376 -1.55 15.92 -8.29
CA ILE A 376 -2.18 16.40 -7.06
C ILE A 376 -2.88 17.70 -7.42
N LEU A 377 -4.21 17.68 -7.43
CA LEU A 377 -5.02 18.83 -7.84
C LEU A 377 -5.33 19.75 -6.66
N GLU A 378 -5.55 19.16 -5.49
CA GLU A 378 -5.90 19.88 -4.27
C GLU A 378 -5.27 19.17 -3.07
N THR A 379 -4.79 19.96 -2.10
CA THR A 379 -4.36 19.51 -0.78
C THR A 379 -5.18 20.22 0.30
N TYR A 380 -4.96 19.89 1.56
CA TYR A 380 -5.54 20.60 2.68
C TYR A 380 -5.15 22.09 2.62
N LYS A 381 -6.08 22.99 2.90
CA LYS A 381 -5.78 24.41 3.05
C LYS A 381 -5.60 24.74 4.53
N THR A 382 -4.46 25.33 4.85
CA THR A 382 -4.17 25.84 6.20
C THR A 382 -5.11 26.98 6.57
N GLU A 383 -5.12 27.40 7.82
CA GLU A 383 -5.91 28.55 8.28
C GLU A 383 -5.58 29.84 7.51
N SER A 384 -4.35 29.98 7.02
CA SER A 384 -3.93 31.08 6.15
C SER A 384 -4.39 30.96 4.69
N GLY A 385 -5.07 29.84 4.34
CA GLY A 385 -5.48 29.53 2.97
C GLY A 385 -4.38 28.96 2.08
N ALA A 386 -3.17 28.80 2.60
CA ALA A 386 -2.06 28.18 1.84
C ALA A 386 -2.25 26.67 1.70
N PRO A 387 -1.83 26.06 0.56
CA PRO A 387 -1.82 24.61 0.42
C PRO A 387 -0.89 23.97 1.44
N TYR A 388 -1.33 22.89 2.07
CA TYR A 388 -0.50 22.12 2.99
C TYR A 388 0.37 21.13 2.23
N GLU A 389 1.66 21.15 2.51
CA GLU A 389 2.62 20.21 1.94
C GLU A 389 2.83 19.02 2.89
N VAL A 390 2.50 17.82 2.45
CA VAL A 390 2.83 16.60 3.17
C VAL A 390 4.25 16.19 2.79
N GLN A 391 5.09 15.95 3.80
CA GLN A 391 6.47 15.51 3.61
C GLN A 391 6.70 14.17 4.30
N MET A 392 7.25 13.20 3.58
CA MET A 392 7.58 11.87 4.09
C MET A 392 8.99 11.46 3.68
N GLY A 393 9.61 10.57 4.43
CA GLY A 393 10.91 9.99 4.11
C GLY A 393 12.03 10.38 5.07
N PRO A 394 13.24 9.84 4.85
CA PRO A 394 14.41 10.08 5.69
C PRO A 394 14.94 11.51 5.56
N ASN A 395 15.96 11.86 6.37
CA ASN A 395 16.55 13.18 6.33
C ASN A 395 17.41 13.43 5.08
N ALA A 396 17.83 12.40 4.37
CA ALA A 396 18.59 12.54 3.13
C ALA A 396 17.73 13.13 1.99
N PHE A 397 16.43 12.80 1.96
CA PHE A 397 15.48 13.32 0.98
C PHE A 397 14.05 13.29 1.52
N LYS A 398 13.15 14.01 0.89
CA LYS A 398 11.72 13.96 1.18
C LYS A 398 10.91 13.68 -0.07
N ILE A 399 9.86 12.89 0.08
CA ILE A 399 8.78 12.82 -0.88
C ILE A 399 7.75 13.85 -0.46
N LYS A 400 7.45 14.80 -1.33
CA LYS A 400 6.49 15.85 -1.04
C LYS A 400 5.21 15.68 -1.86
N TYR A 401 4.09 15.91 -1.20
CA TYR A 401 2.81 16.09 -1.86
C TYR A 401 2.49 17.59 -1.89
N VAL A 402 2.66 18.18 -3.04
CA VAL A 402 2.40 19.60 -3.29
C VAL A 402 1.33 19.75 -4.35
N GLU A 403 0.46 20.74 -4.18
CA GLU A 403 -0.57 21.07 -5.17
C GLU A 403 0.08 21.40 -6.53
N GLY A 404 -0.42 20.79 -7.61
CA GLY A 404 0.17 20.88 -8.95
C GLY A 404 1.35 19.92 -9.21
N GLY A 405 1.91 19.28 -8.17
CA GLY A 405 2.96 18.27 -8.26
C GLY A 405 2.45 16.91 -8.65
N ARG A 406 3.38 15.95 -8.70
CA ARG A 406 3.08 14.52 -8.90
C ARG A 406 3.23 13.75 -7.59
N TYR A 407 2.42 12.75 -7.40
CA TYR A 407 2.62 11.78 -6.33
C TYR A 407 3.99 11.11 -6.49
N GLY A 408 4.79 11.11 -5.42
CA GLY A 408 6.13 10.53 -5.44
C GLY A 408 7.24 11.46 -5.93
N ASP A 409 7.00 12.77 -6.02
CA ASP A 409 8.05 13.74 -6.31
C ASP A 409 9.07 13.80 -5.18
N ILE A 410 10.36 13.65 -5.55
CA ILE A 410 11.50 13.58 -4.65
C ILE A 410 12.16 14.95 -4.56
N TYR A 411 12.37 15.40 -3.34
CA TYR A 411 13.01 16.68 -3.01
C TYR A 411 14.21 16.46 -2.09
N VAL A 412 15.26 17.21 -2.36
CA VAL A 412 16.51 17.18 -1.59
C VAL A 412 16.91 18.57 -1.14
N ASN A 413 17.80 18.64 -0.16
CA ASN A 413 18.56 19.83 0.11
C ASN A 413 19.65 19.96 -0.97
N SER A 414 19.86 21.15 -1.49
CA SER A 414 20.90 21.41 -2.49
C SER A 414 21.72 22.61 -2.11
N PHE A 415 22.88 22.75 -2.74
CA PHE A 415 23.71 23.94 -2.58
C PHE A 415 23.15 25.10 -3.42
N ALA A 416 23.27 26.31 -2.88
CA ALA A 416 23.00 27.52 -3.63
C ALA A 416 23.99 27.65 -4.80
N ARG A 417 23.47 28.07 -5.96
CA ARG A 417 24.30 28.26 -7.17
C ARG A 417 24.19 29.68 -7.68
N ASP A 418 25.25 30.13 -8.34
CA ASP A 418 25.29 31.39 -9.05
C ASP A 418 24.62 31.29 -10.44
N GLU A 419 24.60 32.38 -11.19
CA GLU A 419 24.02 32.46 -12.53
C GLU A 419 24.71 31.53 -13.56
N ASN A 420 25.95 31.12 -13.29
CA ASN A 420 26.74 30.21 -14.14
C ASN A 420 26.61 28.73 -13.66
N GLY A 421 25.85 28.47 -12.58
CA GLY A 421 25.65 27.16 -12.02
C GLY A 421 26.72 26.69 -11.03
N HIS A 422 27.69 27.55 -10.67
CA HIS A 422 28.71 27.24 -9.67
C HIS A 422 28.10 27.25 -8.26
N ILE A 423 28.60 26.36 -7.39
CA ILE A 423 28.17 26.32 -5.99
C ILE A 423 28.69 27.58 -5.28
N LYS A 424 27.78 28.30 -4.63
CA LYS A 424 28.15 29.44 -3.78
C LYS A 424 28.80 28.95 -2.51
N ILE A 425 29.91 29.55 -2.16
CA ILE A 425 30.60 29.37 -0.87
C ILE A 425 30.45 30.62 -0.02
N ASN A 426 30.39 30.45 1.30
CA ASN A 426 30.42 31.60 2.19
C ASN A 426 31.81 32.23 2.18
N ASP A 427 31.86 33.51 2.26
CA ASP A 427 33.11 34.25 2.42
C ASP A 427 33.52 34.22 3.89
N ALA A 428 34.29 33.19 4.27
CA ALA A 428 34.82 33.05 5.62
C ALA A 428 36.16 33.77 5.82
N GLY A 429 36.58 34.57 4.83
CA GLY A 429 37.81 35.34 4.88
C GLY A 429 39.08 34.53 4.60
N ASN A 430 39.02 33.22 4.55
CA ASN A 430 40.09 32.35 4.07
C ASN A 430 39.51 31.03 3.47
N TYR A 431 40.28 30.41 2.56
CA TYR A 431 39.83 29.20 1.86
C TYR A 431 39.67 27.98 2.76
N GLU A 432 40.33 27.92 3.90
CA GLU A 432 40.33 26.78 4.82
C GLU A 432 38.99 26.65 5.57
N ASN A 433 38.24 27.76 5.70
CA ASN A 433 36.97 27.80 6.39
C ASN A 433 35.76 28.04 5.47
N ALA A 434 35.97 28.05 4.16
CA ALA A 434 34.91 28.26 3.19
C ALA A 434 34.02 27.00 3.09
N VAL A 435 32.73 27.15 3.36
CA VAL A 435 31.76 26.07 3.26
C VAL A 435 30.69 26.39 2.22
N PRO A 436 30.17 25.38 1.51
CA PRO A 436 29.09 25.57 0.57
C PRO A 436 27.85 26.14 1.26
N VAL A 437 27.22 27.12 0.64
CA VAL A 437 25.96 27.70 1.11
C VAL A 437 24.80 26.83 0.63
N MET A 438 23.95 26.41 1.54
CA MET A 438 22.73 25.70 1.17
C MET A 438 21.74 26.62 0.44
N ALA A 439 20.99 26.09 -0.51
CA ALA A 439 19.86 26.79 -1.07
C ALA A 439 18.86 27.16 0.04
N SER A 440 18.17 28.27 -0.12
CA SER A 440 17.15 28.70 0.84
C SER A 440 16.02 27.68 0.93
N GLY A 441 15.69 27.29 2.16
CA GLY A 441 14.65 26.32 2.47
C GLY A 441 15.12 24.87 2.50
N LYS A 442 14.40 24.07 3.30
CA LYS A 442 14.68 22.63 3.41
C LYS A 442 13.86 21.86 2.36
N TYR A 443 14.54 20.99 1.61
CA TYR A 443 13.92 20.11 0.62
C TYR A 443 13.11 20.87 -0.44
N GLU A 444 13.68 21.91 -1.04
CA GLU A 444 13.01 22.70 -2.09
C GLU A 444 13.41 22.27 -3.52
N THR A 445 14.52 21.57 -3.66
CA THR A 445 15.02 21.13 -4.96
C THR A 445 14.42 19.80 -5.36
N LYS A 446 13.52 19.83 -6.35
CA LYS A 446 12.98 18.62 -6.95
C LYS A 446 14.02 17.95 -7.84
N VAL A 447 14.33 16.67 -7.57
CA VAL A 447 15.33 15.90 -8.33
C VAL A 447 14.72 14.85 -9.23
N GLY A 448 13.45 14.56 -9.05
CA GLY A 448 12.74 13.59 -9.89
C GLY A 448 11.47 13.08 -9.25
N ASN A 449 11.03 11.92 -9.73
CA ASN A 449 9.87 11.22 -9.20
C ASN A 449 10.20 9.74 -9.02
N MET A 450 9.74 9.12 -7.94
CA MET A 450 9.99 7.71 -7.64
C MET A 450 9.24 6.75 -8.57
N THR A 451 8.20 7.20 -9.23
CA THR A 451 7.37 6.39 -10.11
C THR A 451 7.86 6.47 -11.55
N SER A 452 8.10 5.32 -12.16
CA SER A 452 8.40 5.25 -13.61
C SER A 452 7.12 5.47 -14.40
N PRO A 453 7.04 6.49 -15.25
CA PRO A 453 5.83 6.78 -16.00
C PRO A 453 5.55 5.75 -17.10
N VAL A 454 6.54 5.00 -17.56
CA VAL A 454 6.37 3.97 -18.58
C VAL A 454 6.88 2.64 -18.09
N THR A 455 6.06 1.63 -18.22
CA THR A 455 6.43 0.22 -18.04
C THR A 455 6.19 -0.54 -19.34
N LEU A 456 7.06 -1.46 -19.68
CA LEU A 456 6.95 -2.27 -20.88
C LEU A 456 7.35 -3.71 -20.59
N GLY A 457 6.74 -4.62 -21.31
CA GLY A 457 7.07 -6.04 -21.27
C GLY A 457 7.01 -6.63 -22.70
N TRP A 458 7.97 -7.48 -22.99
CA TRP A 458 8.00 -8.20 -24.27
C TRP A 458 8.25 -9.68 -23.99
N ASN A 459 7.22 -10.49 -24.17
CA ASN A 459 7.28 -11.93 -23.99
C ASN A 459 7.37 -12.65 -25.33
N ASN A 460 8.12 -13.75 -25.36
CA ASN A 460 8.31 -14.55 -26.54
C ASN A 460 8.30 -16.04 -26.18
N THR A 461 7.63 -16.82 -27.00
CA THR A 461 7.61 -18.27 -26.90
C THR A 461 7.92 -18.85 -28.28
N PHE A 462 9.02 -19.55 -28.41
CA PHE A 462 9.40 -20.31 -29.58
C PHE A 462 9.19 -21.79 -29.31
N THR A 463 8.44 -22.45 -30.14
CA THR A 463 8.26 -23.90 -30.07
C THR A 463 8.82 -24.52 -31.33
N TRP A 464 9.72 -25.47 -31.18
CA TRP A 464 10.26 -26.31 -32.25
C TRP A 464 10.09 -27.78 -31.87
N LYS A 465 9.20 -28.46 -32.59
CA LYS A 465 8.81 -29.84 -32.25
C LYS A 465 8.44 -29.97 -30.77
N ASN A 466 9.26 -30.71 -30.00
CA ASN A 466 9.07 -30.97 -28.57
C ASN A 466 9.80 -29.95 -27.66
N PHE A 467 10.53 -28.99 -28.23
CA PHE A 467 11.28 -27.98 -27.47
C PHE A 467 10.49 -26.66 -27.44
N THR A 468 10.44 -26.06 -26.27
CA THR A 468 9.85 -24.71 -26.09
C THR A 468 10.85 -23.82 -25.34
N LEU A 469 11.15 -22.68 -25.95
CA LEU A 469 11.95 -21.62 -25.34
C LEU A 469 11.01 -20.45 -25.03
N TYR A 470 11.00 -20.01 -23.78
CA TYR A 470 10.30 -18.81 -23.34
C TYR A 470 11.29 -17.80 -22.77
N PHE A 471 11.12 -16.52 -23.12
CA PHE A 471 11.80 -15.42 -22.45
C PHE A 471 10.92 -14.19 -22.37
N LEU A 472 11.14 -13.40 -21.33
CA LEU A 472 10.49 -12.13 -21.07
C LEU A 472 11.56 -11.05 -20.90
N ILE A 473 11.38 -9.93 -21.59
CA ILE A 473 12.13 -8.70 -21.33
C ILE A 473 11.14 -7.73 -20.69
N ASP A 474 11.44 -7.30 -19.46
CA ASP A 474 10.67 -6.33 -18.72
C ASP A 474 11.50 -5.06 -18.53
N GLY A 475 10.86 -3.91 -18.62
CA GLY A 475 11.54 -2.63 -18.53
C GLY A 475 10.67 -1.53 -17.92
N ARG A 476 11.35 -0.59 -17.28
CA ARG A 476 10.76 0.64 -16.76
C ARG A 476 11.55 1.83 -17.27
N ILE A 477 10.85 2.84 -17.76
CA ILE A 477 11.48 4.05 -18.29
C ILE A 477 11.09 5.22 -17.40
N GLY A 478 12.10 6.00 -17.02
CA GLY A 478 11.94 7.07 -16.03
C GLY A 478 11.92 6.54 -14.59
N GLY A 479 11.57 7.41 -13.65
CA GLY A 479 11.69 7.13 -12.22
C GLY A 479 13.10 7.40 -11.70
N LYS A 480 13.19 7.61 -10.40
CA LYS A 480 14.44 7.81 -9.67
C LYS A 480 14.47 6.93 -8.43
N VAL A 481 15.60 6.34 -8.17
CA VAL A 481 15.86 5.60 -6.94
C VAL A 481 16.90 6.37 -6.14
N MET A 482 16.62 6.58 -4.86
CA MET A 482 17.54 7.19 -3.93
C MET A 482 18.31 6.10 -3.19
N SER A 483 19.62 6.07 -3.34
CA SER A 483 20.50 5.14 -2.64
C SER A 483 20.88 5.71 -1.29
N LEU A 484 20.35 5.16 -0.21
CA LEU A 484 20.80 5.51 1.14
C LEU A 484 22.18 4.95 1.43
N THR A 485 22.51 3.79 0.87
CA THR A 485 23.87 3.21 1.01
C THR A 485 24.94 4.14 0.44
N GLU A 486 24.70 4.73 -0.73
CA GLU A 486 25.62 5.71 -1.33
C GLU A 486 25.72 6.95 -0.45
N ALA A 487 24.60 7.46 0.05
CA ALA A 487 24.60 8.62 0.95
C ALA A 487 25.36 8.35 2.26
N ASP A 488 25.27 7.13 2.79
CA ASP A 488 26.02 6.72 3.98
C ASP A 488 27.52 6.56 3.67
N LEU A 489 27.89 5.98 2.52
CA LEU A 489 29.28 5.87 2.08
C LEU A 489 29.92 7.27 1.92
N ASP A 490 29.22 8.19 1.25
CA ASP A 490 29.66 9.57 1.09
C ASP A 490 29.84 10.28 2.44
N LEU A 491 28.91 10.04 3.39
CA LEU A 491 28.98 10.60 4.73
C LEU A 491 30.23 10.17 5.50
N TYR A 492 30.66 8.92 5.29
CA TYR A 492 31.85 8.36 5.94
C TYR A 492 33.14 8.50 5.11
N GLY A 493 33.07 9.11 3.93
CA GLY A 493 34.22 9.34 3.06
C GLY A 493 34.79 8.04 2.44
N LEU A 494 33.94 7.09 2.14
CA LEU A 494 34.26 5.77 1.56
C LEU A 494 33.97 5.72 0.07
#